data_3cec7a60bca01bbdb8f4ce207f6d681e
#
_entry.id   3cec7a60bca01bbdb8f4ce207f6d681e
#
_cell.length_a   1.000
_cell.length_b   1.000
_cell.length_c   1.000
_cell.angle_alpha   90.00
_cell.angle_beta   90.00
_cell.angle_gamma   90.00
#
_symmetry.space_group_name_H-M   'P 1'
#
loop_
_entity.id
_entity.type
_entity.pdbx_description
1 polymer ?
#
loop_
_entity_poly.entity_id
_entity_poly.type
_entity_poly.pdbx_seq_one_letter_code
_entity_poly.pdbx_strand_id
1 'polypeptide(L)'
;MQLCALRYLGFAPDDLQTAPREAVVYVARQLGIPPEALATYGRRIPTRTTHLQQVQAYLGFRKALPLDLYALTMWLVERALEHDKPTLLLQLACDEFHRERIVRPGLTRLERLVATARQQAHEETFRRLGALLTVEWHTWLDSLLRPDPETGHTMLQWLRQDATSHAASQMVETLKKLAFLLKAGVDTWALEGLNPNRVKWLAQLGWKAPTQQLQRMEPMRRDPILVAFLYQALLHHTDVVIELSDQCLWAYHGAAQQELKEWRAAPNMAMTSFTLVGS
;
A
#
# COMPACT_ATOMS: atom_id res chain seq x y z
N MET A 1 22.60 -20.45 -26.39
CA MET A 1 22.24 -19.18 -25.72
C MET A 1 20.78 -18.80 -25.91
N GLN A 2 20.25 -18.64 -27.15
CA GLN A 2 18.81 -18.30 -27.35
C GLN A 2 17.84 -19.28 -26.68
N LEU A 3 18.10 -20.58 -26.75
CA LEU A 3 17.30 -21.62 -26.10
C LEU A 3 17.28 -21.45 -24.58
N CYS A 4 18.46 -21.21 -23.97
CA CYS A 4 18.53 -20.98 -22.53
C CYS A 4 17.83 -19.69 -22.12
N ALA A 5 18.04 -18.58 -22.85
CA ALA A 5 17.39 -17.32 -22.57
C ALA A 5 15.86 -17.47 -22.64
N LEU A 6 15.33 -18.06 -23.69
CA LEU A 6 13.87 -18.24 -23.83
C LEU A 6 13.32 -19.21 -22.76
N ARG A 7 14.02 -20.30 -22.48
CA ARG A 7 13.60 -21.31 -21.50
C ARG A 7 13.54 -20.78 -20.07
N TYR A 8 14.52 -19.97 -19.67
CA TYR A 8 14.66 -19.53 -18.27
C TYR A 8 14.21 -18.10 -18.03
N LEU A 9 14.26 -17.23 -19.05
CA LEU A 9 13.94 -15.80 -18.91
C LEU A 9 12.67 -15.39 -19.66
N GLY A 10 12.12 -16.26 -20.52
CA GLY A 10 10.89 -15.99 -21.29
C GLY A 10 11.07 -14.96 -22.41
N PHE A 11 12.31 -14.57 -22.74
CA PHE A 11 12.58 -13.63 -23.83
C PHE A 11 13.86 -13.98 -24.60
N ALA A 12 13.99 -13.46 -25.81
CA ALA A 12 15.19 -13.56 -26.61
C ALA A 12 15.87 -12.18 -26.63
N PRO A 13 17.08 -12.04 -26.05
CA PRO A 13 17.80 -10.77 -26.08
C PRO A 13 18.16 -10.38 -27.52
N ASP A 14 18.09 -9.08 -27.80
CA ASP A 14 18.44 -8.55 -29.12
C ASP A 14 19.93 -8.70 -29.42
N ASP A 15 20.76 -8.61 -28.40
CA ASP A 15 22.19 -8.88 -28.50
C ASP A 15 22.58 -9.99 -27.51
N LEU A 16 23.03 -11.12 -28.04
CA LEU A 16 23.50 -12.26 -27.24
C LEU A 16 24.87 -12.02 -26.62
N GLN A 17 25.61 -11.01 -27.06
CA GLN A 17 26.92 -10.67 -26.50
C GLN A 17 26.78 -10.02 -25.12
N THR A 18 25.60 -9.50 -24.81
CA THR A 18 25.28 -8.96 -23.46
C THR A 18 25.07 -10.05 -22.40
N ALA A 19 25.09 -11.32 -22.81
CA ALA A 19 24.95 -12.43 -21.87
C ALA A 19 26.11 -12.47 -20.87
N PRO A 20 25.83 -12.80 -19.57
CA PRO A 20 26.88 -12.97 -18.56
C PRO A 20 27.95 -13.96 -19.02
N ARG A 21 29.23 -13.58 -18.85
CA ARG A 21 30.38 -14.38 -19.30
C ARG A 21 30.34 -15.82 -18.75
N GLU A 22 29.94 -15.97 -17.50
CA GLU A 22 29.81 -17.26 -16.82
C GLU A 22 28.82 -18.17 -17.53
N ALA A 23 27.68 -17.63 -17.94
CA ALA A 23 26.66 -18.36 -18.68
C ALA A 23 27.16 -18.77 -20.08
N VAL A 24 27.90 -17.88 -20.75
CA VAL A 24 28.53 -18.19 -22.06
C VAL A 24 29.55 -19.32 -21.91
N VAL A 25 30.43 -19.23 -20.95
CA VAL A 25 31.47 -20.28 -20.69
C VAL A 25 30.81 -21.61 -20.32
N TYR A 26 29.77 -21.58 -19.50
CA TYR A 26 29.04 -22.79 -19.11
C TYR A 26 28.42 -23.51 -20.32
N VAL A 27 27.71 -22.77 -21.18
CA VAL A 27 27.06 -23.33 -22.38
C VAL A 27 28.10 -23.77 -23.40
N ALA A 28 29.20 -23.00 -23.60
CA ALA A 28 30.29 -23.35 -24.51
C ALA A 28 30.96 -24.66 -24.11
N ARG A 29 31.20 -24.87 -22.81
CA ARG A 29 31.74 -26.13 -22.28
C ARG A 29 30.85 -27.32 -22.58
N GLN A 30 29.51 -27.17 -22.41
CA GLN A 30 28.55 -28.23 -22.71
C GLN A 30 28.54 -28.62 -24.19
N LEU A 31 28.77 -27.64 -25.08
CA LEU A 31 28.76 -27.83 -26.53
C LEU A 31 30.11 -28.23 -27.09
N GLY A 32 31.19 -28.22 -26.29
CA GLY A 32 32.55 -28.50 -26.74
C GLY A 32 33.13 -27.46 -27.72
N ILE A 33 32.68 -26.19 -27.60
CA ILE A 33 33.09 -25.07 -28.46
C ILE A 33 33.77 -23.95 -27.64
N PRO A 34 34.64 -23.15 -28.24
CA PRO A 34 35.25 -22.02 -27.53
C PRO A 34 34.19 -20.93 -27.25
N PRO A 35 34.22 -20.27 -26.09
CA PRO A 35 33.26 -19.20 -25.73
C PRO A 35 33.28 -18.04 -26.73
N GLU A 36 34.37 -17.76 -27.38
CA GLU A 36 34.61 -16.70 -28.38
C GLU A 36 33.75 -16.91 -29.63
N ALA A 37 33.30 -18.15 -29.90
CA ALA A 37 32.40 -18.46 -31.02
C ALA A 37 31.10 -17.64 -30.97
N LEU A 38 30.68 -17.19 -29.80
CA LEU A 38 29.50 -16.33 -29.66
C LEU A 38 29.69 -14.97 -30.35
N ALA A 39 30.91 -14.42 -30.39
CA ALA A 39 31.18 -13.13 -31.03
C ALA A 39 30.93 -13.11 -32.54
N THR A 40 30.94 -14.27 -33.17
CA THR A 40 30.63 -14.42 -34.59
C THR A 40 29.19 -14.82 -34.88
N TYR A 41 28.45 -15.22 -33.83
CA TYR A 41 27.10 -15.68 -33.97
C TYR A 41 26.12 -14.51 -34.25
N GLY A 42 25.21 -14.72 -35.21
CA GLY A 42 24.12 -13.78 -35.47
C GLY A 42 24.51 -12.51 -36.24
N ARG A 43 25.71 -12.45 -36.80
CA ARG A 43 26.12 -11.34 -37.73
C ARG A 43 25.15 -11.17 -38.91
N ARG A 44 24.47 -12.25 -39.31
CA ARG A 44 23.39 -12.21 -40.31
C ARG A 44 22.04 -12.28 -39.59
N ILE A 45 21.23 -11.23 -39.72
CA ILE A 45 19.89 -11.13 -39.10
C ILE A 45 18.99 -12.34 -39.45
N PRO A 46 18.92 -12.81 -40.74
CA PRO A 46 18.09 -13.97 -41.06
C PRO A 46 18.43 -15.22 -40.27
N THR A 47 19.73 -15.51 -40.09
CA THR A 47 20.19 -16.69 -39.31
C THR A 47 19.67 -16.64 -37.86
N ARG A 48 19.77 -15.49 -37.19
CA ARG A 48 19.31 -15.29 -35.85
C ARG A 48 17.80 -15.48 -35.72
N THR A 49 17.04 -14.92 -36.68
CA THR A 49 15.57 -15.02 -36.70
C THR A 49 15.12 -16.47 -36.93
N THR A 50 15.73 -17.18 -37.86
CA THR A 50 15.40 -18.58 -38.15
C THR A 50 15.70 -19.48 -36.95
N HIS A 51 16.85 -19.31 -36.28
CA HIS A 51 17.18 -20.08 -35.10
C HIS A 51 16.22 -19.76 -33.94
N LEU A 52 15.82 -18.49 -33.76
CA LEU A 52 14.84 -18.11 -32.76
C LEU A 52 13.49 -18.78 -33.01
N GLN A 53 13.04 -18.85 -34.26
CA GLN A 53 11.80 -19.56 -34.63
C GLN A 53 11.88 -21.07 -34.31
N GLN A 54 13.01 -21.69 -34.62
CA GLN A 54 13.25 -23.11 -34.28
C GLN A 54 13.21 -23.34 -32.77
N VAL A 55 13.86 -22.46 -31.98
CA VAL A 55 13.87 -22.53 -30.53
C VAL A 55 12.46 -22.31 -29.97
N GLN A 56 11.71 -21.35 -30.51
CA GLN A 56 10.31 -21.11 -30.12
C GLN A 56 9.47 -22.35 -30.37
N ALA A 57 9.57 -22.93 -31.57
CA ALA A 57 8.83 -24.17 -31.93
C ALA A 57 9.21 -25.32 -31.00
N TYR A 58 10.50 -25.52 -30.73
CA TYR A 58 10.98 -26.59 -29.85
C TYR A 58 10.49 -26.46 -28.40
N LEU A 59 10.48 -25.23 -27.86
CA LEU A 59 10.04 -24.97 -26.49
C LEU A 59 8.53 -24.73 -26.38
N GLY A 60 7.79 -24.68 -27.50
CA GLY A 60 6.36 -24.39 -27.55
C GLY A 60 6.04 -22.92 -27.24
N PHE A 61 7.00 -21.99 -27.40
CA PHE A 61 6.76 -20.55 -27.26
C PHE A 61 6.19 -19.94 -28.53
N ARG A 62 5.28 -19.00 -28.37
CA ARG A 62 4.70 -18.23 -29.49
C ARG A 62 4.83 -16.72 -29.26
N LYS A 63 4.68 -15.95 -30.30
CA LYS A 63 4.63 -14.49 -30.21
C LYS A 63 3.34 -14.03 -29.52
N ALA A 64 3.43 -12.95 -28.76
CA ALA A 64 2.26 -12.33 -28.15
C ALA A 64 1.32 -11.74 -29.21
N LEU A 65 0.06 -12.13 -29.19
CA LEU A 65 -1.01 -11.56 -29.98
C LEU A 65 -1.68 -10.38 -29.24
N PRO A 66 -2.39 -9.48 -29.93
CA PRO A 66 -3.14 -8.40 -29.26
C PRO A 66 -4.10 -8.89 -28.18
N LEU A 67 -4.76 -10.04 -28.39
CA LEU A 67 -5.66 -10.64 -27.42
C LEU A 67 -4.95 -11.10 -26.14
N ASP A 68 -3.72 -11.64 -26.28
CA ASP A 68 -2.92 -12.03 -25.11
C ASP A 68 -2.55 -10.82 -24.26
N LEU A 69 -2.20 -9.71 -24.92
CA LEU A 69 -1.87 -8.46 -24.21
C LEU A 69 -3.08 -7.88 -23.48
N TYR A 70 -4.25 -7.97 -24.11
CA TYR A 70 -5.49 -7.55 -23.46
C TYR A 70 -5.83 -8.45 -22.28
N ALA A 71 -5.81 -9.76 -22.45
CA ALA A 71 -6.06 -10.73 -21.38
C ALA A 71 -5.10 -10.54 -20.20
N LEU A 72 -3.80 -10.35 -20.50
CA LEU A 72 -2.81 -10.04 -19.46
C LEU A 72 -3.11 -8.71 -18.77
N THR A 73 -3.52 -7.68 -19.49
CA THR A 73 -3.87 -6.41 -18.87
C THR A 73 -5.02 -6.58 -17.88
N MET A 74 -6.08 -7.28 -18.26
CA MET A 74 -7.22 -7.56 -17.37
C MET A 74 -6.79 -8.37 -16.15
N TRP A 75 -5.98 -9.40 -16.34
CA TRP A 75 -5.40 -10.19 -15.26
C TRP A 75 -4.52 -9.35 -14.32
N LEU A 76 -3.73 -8.42 -14.88
CA LEU A 76 -2.92 -7.49 -14.09
C LEU A 76 -3.76 -6.47 -13.32
N VAL A 77 -4.92 -6.05 -13.83
CA VAL A 77 -5.85 -5.16 -13.11
C VAL A 77 -6.30 -5.81 -11.79
N GLU A 78 -6.66 -7.09 -11.81
CA GLU A 78 -7.03 -7.82 -10.61
C GLU A 78 -5.88 -7.83 -9.58
N ARG A 79 -4.65 -8.09 -10.03
CA ARG A 79 -3.45 -8.05 -9.18
C ARG A 79 -3.11 -6.64 -8.71
N ALA A 80 -3.33 -5.65 -9.58
CA ALA A 80 -3.14 -4.25 -9.23
C ALA A 80 -4.16 -3.73 -8.22
N LEU A 81 -5.35 -4.30 -8.12
CA LEU A 81 -6.29 -4.04 -7.03
C LEU A 81 -5.75 -4.52 -5.67
N GLU A 82 -4.89 -5.54 -5.65
CA GLU A 82 -4.26 -6.05 -4.43
C GLU A 82 -2.95 -5.34 -4.10
N HIS A 83 -2.13 -5.07 -5.12
CA HIS A 83 -0.76 -4.55 -4.96
C HIS A 83 -0.45 -3.43 -5.95
N ASP A 84 -0.07 -2.25 -5.46
CA ASP A 84 0.23 -1.10 -6.33
C ASP A 84 1.70 -0.95 -6.72
N LYS A 85 2.59 -1.88 -6.35
CA LYS A 85 4.03 -1.79 -6.66
C LYS A 85 4.30 -2.11 -8.12
N PRO A 86 4.79 -1.15 -8.95
CA PRO A 86 5.04 -1.39 -10.37
C PRO A 86 6.02 -2.53 -10.65
N THR A 87 7.07 -2.65 -9.82
CA THR A 87 8.09 -3.71 -9.95
C THR A 87 7.51 -5.10 -9.72
N LEU A 88 6.62 -5.26 -8.74
CA LEU A 88 5.93 -6.52 -8.49
C LEU A 88 5.00 -6.90 -9.67
N LEU A 89 4.22 -5.95 -10.15
CA LEU A 89 3.33 -6.18 -11.29
C LEU A 89 4.11 -6.50 -12.57
N LEU A 90 5.27 -5.86 -12.76
CA LEU A 90 6.16 -6.18 -13.88
C LEU A 90 6.70 -7.60 -13.79
N GLN A 91 7.11 -8.03 -12.60
CA GLN A 91 7.56 -9.41 -12.36
C GLN A 91 6.42 -10.40 -12.62
N LEU A 92 5.25 -10.18 -12.06
CA LEU A 92 4.06 -11.01 -12.30
C LEU A 92 3.71 -11.10 -13.78
N ALA A 93 3.81 -9.99 -14.54
CA ALA A 93 3.61 -9.99 -15.98
C ALA A 93 4.64 -10.87 -16.71
N CYS A 94 5.90 -10.81 -16.32
CA CYS A 94 6.94 -11.66 -16.90
C CYS A 94 6.70 -13.14 -16.63
N ASP A 95 6.33 -13.46 -15.39
CA ASP A 95 6.05 -14.84 -14.96
C ASP A 95 4.82 -15.40 -15.70
N GLU A 96 3.79 -14.59 -15.89
CA GLU A 96 2.58 -15.00 -16.60
C GLU A 96 2.86 -15.24 -18.11
N PHE A 97 3.63 -14.38 -18.78
CA PHE A 97 4.07 -14.62 -20.14
C PHE A 97 4.86 -15.92 -20.27
N HIS A 98 5.73 -16.18 -19.29
CA HIS A 98 6.53 -17.41 -19.26
C HIS A 98 5.66 -18.65 -19.04
N ARG A 99 4.69 -18.58 -18.12
CA ARG A 99 3.74 -19.64 -17.81
C ARG A 99 2.89 -20.02 -19.04
N GLU A 100 2.41 -19.01 -19.76
CA GLU A 100 1.60 -19.18 -20.99
C GLU A 100 2.45 -19.49 -22.24
N ARG A 101 3.76 -19.64 -22.07
CA ARG A 101 4.72 -19.86 -23.16
C ARG A 101 4.60 -18.80 -24.27
N ILE A 102 4.39 -17.57 -23.90
CA ILE A 102 4.36 -16.41 -24.78
C ILE A 102 5.69 -15.68 -24.65
N VAL A 103 6.32 -15.40 -25.78
CA VAL A 103 7.55 -14.61 -25.78
C VAL A 103 7.26 -13.23 -25.24
N ARG A 104 7.95 -12.87 -24.17
CA ARG A 104 7.79 -11.59 -23.49
C ARG A 104 8.07 -10.43 -24.44
N PRO A 105 7.20 -9.42 -24.53
CA PRO A 105 7.47 -8.21 -25.31
C PRO A 105 8.59 -7.38 -24.66
N GLY A 106 9.10 -6.40 -25.41
CA GLY A 106 10.13 -5.49 -24.92
C GLY A 106 9.68 -4.72 -23.67
N LEU A 107 10.65 -4.30 -22.86
CA LEU A 107 10.43 -3.68 -21.53
C LEU A 107 9.46 -2.50 -21.59
N THR A 108 9.64 -1.57 -22.53
CA THR A 108 8.75 -0.40 -22.67
C THR A 108 7.28 -0.78 -22.89
N ARG A 109 7.03 -1.88 -23.60
CA ARG A 109 5.65 -2.36 -23.79
C ARG A 109 5.07 -2.98 -22.51
N LEU A 110 5.90 -3.72 -21.77
CA LEU A 110 5.51 -4.25 -20.45
C LEU A 110 5.21 -3.14 -19.45
N GLU A 111 6.06 -2.12 -19.38
CA GLU A 111 5.84 -0.96 -18.51
C GLU A 111 4.52 -0.25 -18.84
N ARG A 112 4.19 -0.10 -20.11
CA ARG A 112 2.90 0.47 -20.54
C ARG A 112 1.71 -0.40 -20.11
N LEU A 113 1.80 -1.72 -20.24
CA LEU A 113 0.75 -2.64 -19.80
C LEU A 113 0.54 -2.53 -18.28
N VAL A 114 1.62 -2.53 -17.51
CA VAL A 114 1.57 -2.36 -16.05
C VAL A 114 0.99 -0.99 -15.67
N ALA A 115 1.40 0.09 -16.33
CA ALA A 115 0.87 1.43 -16.08
C ALA A 115 -0.63 1.50 -16.38
N THR A 116 -1.08 0.91 -17.50
CA THR A 116 -2.50 0.82 -17.86
C THR A 116 -3.29 0.03 -16.83
N ALA A 117 -2.80 -1.13 -16.41
CA ALA A 117 -3.47 -1.96 -15.41
C ALA A 117 -3.58 -1.23 -14.06
N ARG A 118 -2.54 -0.54 -13.62
CA ARG A 118 -2.57 0.28 -12.41
C ARG A 118 -3.58 1.41 -12.51
N GLN A 119 -3.62 2.12 -13.63
CA GLN A 119 -4.59 3.18 -13.86
C GLN A 119 -6.02 2.65 -13.78
N GLN A 120 -6.33 1.55 -14.45
CA GLN A 120 -7.66 0.93 -14.39
C GLN A 120 -8.01 0.45 -12.98
N ALA A 121 -7.05 -0.11 -12.23
CA ALA A 121 -7.27 -0.51 -10.84
C ALA A 121 -7.53 0.71 -9.93
N HIS A 122 -6.88 1.86 -10.18
CA HIS A 122 -7.21 3.10 -9.49
C HIS A 122 -8.64 3.55 -9.76
N GLU A 123 -9.02 3.62 -11.04
CA GLU A 123 -10.37 4.02 -11.46
C GLU A 123 -11.44 3.10 -10.87
N GLU A 124 -11.21 1.79 -10.88
CA GLU A 124 -12.12 0.82 -10.27
C GLU A 124 -12.22 0.99 -8.75
N THR A 125 -11.11 1.31 -8.07
CA THR A 125 -11.14 1.61 -6.63
C THR A 125 -11.98 2.86 -6.34
N PHE A 126 -11.80 3.93 -7.12
CA PHE A 126 -12.61 5.15 -7.00
C PHE A 126 -14.09 4.86 -7.26
N ARG A 127 -14.39 4.08 -8.29
CA ARG A 127 -15.77 3.69 -8.62
C ARG A 127 -16.42 2.89 -7.49
N ARG A 128 -15.72 1.92 -6.91
CA ARG A 128 -16.24 1.09 -5.81
C ARG A 128 -16.52 1.93 -4.56
N LEU A 129 -15.59 2.80 -4.18
CA LEU A 129 -15.78 3.69 -3.04
C LEU A 129 -16.90 4.71 -3.28
N GLY A 130 -16.98 5.29 -4.48
CA GLY A 130 -18.06 6.20 -4.85
C GLY A 130 -19.44 5.55 -4.84
N ALA A 131 -19.52 4.26 -5.20
CA ALA A 131 -20.79 3.52 -5.18
C ALA A 131 -21.36 3.27 -3.77
N LEU A 132 -20.57 3.45 -2.72
CA LEU A 132 -21.03 3.37 -1.32
C LEU A 132 -21.77 4.64 -0.87
N LEU A 133 -21.68 5.73 -1.65
CA LEU A 133 -22.17 7.05 -1.25
C LEU A 133 -23.58 7.31 -1.76
N THR A 134 -24.44 7.76 -0.85
CA THR A 134 -25.75 8.35 -1.18
C THR A 134 -25.60 9.87 -1.39
N VAL A 135 -26.65 10.53 -1.86
CA VAL A 135 -26.67 11.99 -2.04
C VAL A 135 -26.43 12.74 -0.72
N GLU A 136 -26.95 12.19 0.38
CA GLU A 136 -26.76 12.74 1.73
C GLU A 136 -25.28 12.69 2.13
N TRP A 137 -24.60 11.58 1.82
CA TRP A 137 -23.17 11.44 2.07
C TRP A 137 -22.35 12.45 1.28
N HIS A 138 -22.63 12.66 0.00
CA HIS A 138 -21.94 13.69 -0.79
C HIS A 138 -22.08 15.08 -0.15
N THR A 139 -23.30 15.44 0.28
CA THR A 139 -23.56 16.73 0.94
C THR A 139 -22.81 16.84 2.27
N TRP A 140 -22.78 15.77 3.04
CA TRP A 140 -22.05 15.73 4.32
C TRP A 140 -20.53 15.84 4.13
N LEU A 141 -19.96 15.11 3.16
CA LEU A 141 -18.54 15.20 2.82
C LEU A 141 -18.14 16.61 2.38
N ASP A 142 -18.98 17.29 1.61
CA ASP A 142 -18.79 18.69 1.25
C ASP A 142 -18.75 19.61 2.49
N SER A 143 -19.59 19.33 3.48
CA SER A 143 -19.63 20.13 4.71
C SER A 143 -18.34 20.05 5.51
N LEU A 144 -17.64 18.90 5.47
CA LEU A 144 -16.35 18.71 6.16
C LEU A 144 -15.23 19.62 5.63
N LEU A 145 -15.37 20.08 4.40
CA LEU A 145 -14.40 20.94 3.73
C LEU A 145 -14.72 22.44 3.91
N ARG A 146 -15.90 22.79 4.42
CA ARG A 146 -16.26 24.18 4.65
C ARG A 146 -15.60 24.70 5.92
N PRO A 147 -14.96 25.89 5.87
CA PRO A 147 -14.40 26.49 7.06
C PRO A 147 -15.53 26.95 7.99
N ASP A 148 -15.34 26.70 9.27
CA ASP A 148 -16.20 27.25 10.32
C ASP A 148 -16.07 28.77 10.35
N PRO A 149 -17.16 29.53 10.40
CA PRO A 149 -17.13 30.98 10.36
C PRO A 149 -16.40 31.65 11.53
N GLU A 150 -16.37 31.00 12.71
CA GLU A 150 -15.77 31.55 13.91
C GLU A 150 -14.29 31.21 14.02
N THR A 151 -13.91 29.98 13.69
CA THR A 151 -12.53 29.48 13.87
C THR A 151 -11.69 29.54 12.60
N GLY A 152 -12.33 29.63 11.42
CA GLY A 152 -11.66 29.54 10.12
C GLY A 152 -11.13 28.14 9.78
N HIS A 153 -11.30 27.16 10.69
CA HIS A 153 -10.86 25.79 10.48
C HIS A 153 -11.96 24.91 9.91
N THR A 154 -11.56 23.91 9.10
CA THR A 154 -12.52 22.93 8.59
C THR A 154 -12.58 21.71 9.52
N MET A 155 -13.71 21.00 9.50
CA MET A 155 -13.86 19.74 10.24
C MET A 155 -12.82 18.71 9.81
N LEU A 156 -12.44 18.69 8.53
CA LEU A 156 -11.36 17.86 8.02
C LEU A 156 -10.01 18.19 8.68
N GLN A 157 -9.68 19.47 8.86
CA GLN A 157 -8.45 19.89 9.56
C GLN A 157 -8.47 19.45 11.02
N TRP A 158 -9.61 19.59 11.69
CA TRP A 158 -9.77 19.13 13.07
C TRP A 158 -9.56 17.60 13.20
N LEU A 159 -10.14 16.80 12.31
CA LEU A 159 -9.96 15.35 12.29
C LEU A 159 -8.50 14.92 12.05
N ARG A 160 -7.73 15.72 11.31
CA ARG A 160 -6.31 15.45 11.00
C ARG A 160 -5.35 15.76 12.15
N GLN A 161 -5.78 16.48 13.17
CA GLN A 161 -4.91 16.80 14.29
C GLN A 161 -4.68 15.57 15.15
N ASP A 162 -3.42 15.19 15.36
CA ASP A 162 -3.05 14.13 16.27
C ASP A 162 -2.95 14.63 17.72
N ALA A 163 -3.06 13.73 18.69
CA ALA A 163 -2.80 14.02 20.08
C ALA A 163 -1.32 14.42 20.24
N THR A 164 -1.07 15.58 20.84
CA THR A 164 0.30 16.11 21.01
C THR A 164 0.94 15.71 22.34
N SER A 165 0.15 15.15 23.27
CA SER A 165 0.60 14.69 24.59
C SER A 165 -0.32 13.60 25.12
N HIS A 166 0.12 12.92 26.19
CA HIS A 166 -0.65 11.88 26.88
C HIS A 166 -1.57 12.44 27.97
N ALA A 167 -1.89 13.74 27.92
CA ALA A 167 -2.78 14.36 28.89
C ALA A 167 -4.22 13.89 28.70
N ALA A 168 -4.97 13.82 29.80
CA ALA A 168 -6.39 13.46 29.79
C ALA A 168 -7.23 14.36 28.87
N SER A 169 -6.84 15.63 28.70
CA SER A 169 -7.49 16.55 27.77
C SER A 169 -7.37 16.10 26.31
N GLN A 170 -6.22 15.53 25.91
CA GLN A 170 -6.00 14.99 24.57
C GLN A 170 -6.81 13.72 24.34
N MET A 171 -6.96 12.90 25.36
CA MET A 171 -7.85 11.71 25.30
C MET A 171 -9.30 12.13 25.07
N VAL A 172 -9.79 13.14 25.81
CA VAL A 172 -11.15 13.67 25.65
C VAL A 172 -11.35 14.23 24.23
N GLU A 173 -10.34 14.93 23.71
CA GLU A 173 -10.41 15.49 22.34
C GLU A 173 -10.44 14.39 21.28
N THR A 174 -9.65 13.33 21.45
CA THR A 174 -9.65 12.18 20.54
C THR A 174 -10.98 11.41 20.63
N LEU A 175 -11.55 11.27 21.83
CA LEU A 175 -12.88 10.67 22.01
C LEU A 175 -13.98 11.48 21.33
N LYS A 176 -13.91 12.81 21.30
CA LYS A 176 -14.86 13.65 20.53
C LYS A 176 -14.78 13.37 19.03
N LYS A 177 -13.57 13.22 18.48
CA LYS A 177 -13.38 12.86 17.08
C LYS A 177 -13.96 11.49 16.77
N LEU A 178 -13.68 10.51 17.62
CA LEU A 178 -14.21 9.16 17.49
C LEU A 178 -15.75 9.17 17.55
N ALA A 179 -16.32 9.85 18.53
CA ALA A 179 -17.79 9.98 18.67
C ALA A 179 -18.41 10.67 17.45
N PHE A 180 -17.75 11.69 16.87
CA PHE A 180 -18.19 12.35 15.65
C PHE A 180 -18.24 11.38 14.47
N LEU A 181 -17.21 10.57 14.26
CA LEU A 181 -17.12 9.60 13.17
C LEU A 181 -18.16 8.47 13.33
N LEU A 182 -18.32 7.96 14.54
CA LEU A 182 -19.33 6.92 14.85
C LEU A 182 -20.75 7.46 14.69
N LYS A 183 -21.03 8.67 15.16
CA LYS A 183 -22.36 9.31 14.98
C LYS A 183 -22.68 9.53 13.51
N ALA A 184 -21.68 9.78 12.68
CA ALA A 184 -21.86 9.89 11.23
C ALA A 184 -22.08 8.53 10.56
N GLY A 185 -21.83 7.40 11.24
CA GLY A 185 -22.01 6.05 10.67
C GLY A 185 -20.85 5.59 9.79
N VAL A 186 -19.63 6.14 9.98
CA VAL A 186 -18.45 5.75 9.19
C VAL A 186 -18.10 4.27 9.38
N ASP A 187 -18.38 3.72 10.55
CA ASP A 187 -18.21 2.31 10.90
C ASP A 187 -19.12 1.35 10.12
N THR A 188 -20.22 1.87 9.56
CA THR A 188 -21.16 1.04 8.79
C THR A 188 -20.76 0.86 7.33
N TRP A 189 -19.68 1.52 6.88
CA TRP A 189 -19.23 1.40 5.50
C TRP A 189 -18.59 0.04 5.24
N ALA A 190 -19.17 -0.73 4.31
CA ALA A 190 -18.68 -2.04 3.91
C ALA A 190 -17.45 -1.91 2.97
N LEU A 191 -16.28 -1.64 3.54
CA LEU A 191 -15.02 -1.58 2.79
C LEU A 191 -14.31 -2.93 2.67
N GLU A 192 -14.93 -4.02 3.15
CA GLU A 192 -14.36 -5.38 3.16
C GLU A 192 -14.04 -5.93 1.77
N GLY A 193 -14.77 -5.46 0.74
CA GLY A 193 -14.50 -5.82 -0.66
C GLY A 193 -13.33 -5.08 -1.31
N LEU A 194 -12.63 -4.20 -0.57
CA LEU A 194 -11.50 -3.43 -1.04
C LEU A 194 -10.23 -3.86 -0.34
N ASN A 195 -9.14 -3.94 -1.10
CA ASN A 195 -7.85 -4.24 -0.50
C ASN A 195 -7.44 -3.15 0.50
N PRO A 196 -7.09 -3.50 1.76
CA PRO A 196 -6.72 -2.53 2.80
C PRO A 196 -5.57 -1.60 2.39
N ASN A 197 -4.61 -2.07 1.59
CA ASN A 197 -3.50 -1.25 1.12
C ASN A 197 -3.97 -0.14 0.16
N ARG A 198 -5.01 -0.40 -0.63
CA ARG A 198 -5.63 0.61 -1.50
C ARG A 198 -6.36 1.67 -0.70
N VAL A 199 -7.14 1.25 0.30
CA VAL A 199 -7.83 2.16 1.22
C VAL A 199 -6.81 3.02 1.96
N LYS A 200 -5.74 2.43 2.51
CA LYS A 200 -4.65 3.16 3.16
C LYS A 200 -3.97 4.17 2.24
N TRP A 201 -3.72 3.78 0.98
CA TRP A 201 -3.09 4.69 0.01
C TRP A 201 -3.99 5.91 -0.27
N LEU A 202 -5.30 5.71 -0.50
CA LEU A 202 -6.25 6.82 -0.68
C LEU A 202 -6.37 7.67 0.58
N ALA A 203 -6.43 7.06 1.74
CA ALA A 203 -6.46 7.76 3.02
C ALA A 203 -5.23 8.66 3.20
N GLN A 204 -4.03 8.22 2.79
CA GLN A 204 -2.84 9.06 2.84
C GLN A 204 -2.96 10.31 1.97
N LEU A 205 -3.64 10.24 0.83
CA LEU A 205 -3.98 11.45 0.05
C LEU A 205 -4.91 12.36 0.85
N GLY A 206 -5.91 11.78 1.52
CA GLY A 206 -6.80 12.50 2.42
C GLY A 206 -6.10 13.16 3.61
N TRP A 207 -5.05 12.55 4.16
CA TRP A 207 -4.23 13.15 5.23
C TRP A 207 -3.36 14.30 4.75
N LYS A 208 -2.76 14.20 3.56
CA LYS A 208 -1.70 15.09 3.08
C LYS A 208 -2.20 16.21 2.18
N ALA A 209 -3.29 16.00 1.43
CA ALA A 209 -3.74 17.00 0.47
C ALA A 209 -4.24 18.27 1.17
N PRO A 210 -3.83 19.47 0.71
CA PRO A 210 -4.39 20.71 1.21
C PRO A 210 -5.92 20.76 1.06
N THR A 211 -6.63 21.28 2.06
CA THR A 211 -8.10 21.35 2.02
C THR A 211 -8.62 22.06 0.78
N GLN A 212 -7.95 23.15 0.37
CA GLN A 212 -8.31 23.89 -0.84
C GLN A 212 -8.14 23.05 -2.12
N GLN A 213 -7.17 22.14 -2.17
CA GLN A 213 -7.02 21.22 -3.29
C GLN A 213 -8.18 20.24 -3.36
N LEU A 214 -8.60 19.68 -2.21
CA LEU A 214 -9.76 18.78 -2.15
C LEU A 214 -11.05 19.51 -2.53
N GLN A 215 -11.24 20.76 -2.11
CA GLN A 215 -12.39 21.59 -2.50
C GLN A 215 -12.52 21.78 -4.02
N ARG A 216 -11.38 21.87 -4.72
CA ARG A 216 -11.33 22.07 -6.18
C ARG A 216 -11.43 20.77 -6.98
N MET A 217 -11.28 19.61 -6.32
CA MET A 217 -11.42 18.32 -6.99
C MET A 217 -12.89 18.04 -7.33
N GLU A 218 -13.09 17.34 -8.45
CA GLU A 218 -14.40 16.80 -8.78
C GLU A 218 -14.86 15.78 -7.73
N PRO A 219 -16.15 15.75 -7.37
CA PRO A 219 -16.70 14.85 -6.35
C PRO A 219 -16.35 13.38 -6.60
N MET A 220 -16.41 12.92 -7.84
CA MET A 220 -16.07 11.52 -8.19
C MET A 220 -14.65 11.08 -7.79
N ARG A 221 -13.72 12.02 -7.68
CA ARG A 221 -12.34 11.73 -7.21
C ARG A 221 -12.11 12.12 -5.77
N ARG A 222 -12.70 13.22 -5.33
CA ARG A 222 -12.57 13.75 -3.98
C ARG A 222 -13.21 12.84 -2.94
N ASP A 223 -14.47 12.46 -3.17
CA ASP A 223 -15.28 11.79 -2.16
C ASP A 223 -14.74 10.38 -1.80
N PRO A 224 -14.27 9.54 -2.74
CA PRO A 224 -13.56 8.32 -2.39
C PRO A 224 -12.30 8.52 -1.54
N ILE A 225 -11.57 9.63 -1.74
CA ILE A 225 -10.42 9.99 -0.90
C ILE A 225 -10.89 10.32 0.52
N LEU A 226 -11.97 11.10 0.65
CA LEU A 226 -12.55 11.45 1.95
C LEU A 226 -13.11 10.23 2.67
N VAL A 227 -13.81 9.32 1.97
CA VAL A 227 -14.30 8.05 2.53
C VAL A 227 -13.15 7.22 3.10
N ALA A 228 -12.11 7.02 2.30
CA ALA A 228 -10.94 6.26 2.74
C ALA A 228 -10.23 6.93 3.94
N PHE A 229 -10.12 8.27 3.90
CA PHE A 229 -9.56 9.05 5.01
C PHE A 229 -10.39 8.88 6.29
N LEU A 230 -11.71 9.07 6.24
CA LEU A 230 -12.58 9.00 7.41
C LEU A 230 -12.59 7.59 8.04
N TYR A 231 -12.61 6.55 7.20
CA TYR A 231 -12.50 5.18 7.66
C TYR A 231 -11.16 4.91 8.37
N GLN A 232 -10.05 5.35 7.79
CA GLN A 232 -8.73 5.21 8.43
C GLN A 232 -8.58 6.12 9.65
N ALA A 233 -9.20 7.31 9.67
CA ALA A 233 -9.24 8.18 10.83
C ALA A 233 -10.02 7.55 11.99
N LEU A 234 -11.11 6.84 11.71
CA LEU A 234 -11.85 6.08 12.72
C LEU A 234 -10.95 5.03 13.38
N LEU A 235 -10.23 4.22 12.60
CA LEU A 235 -9.30 3.22 13.10
C LEU A 235 -8.15 3.86 13.89
N HIS A 236 -7.53 4.90 13.31
CA HIS A 236 -6.42 5.62 13.93
C HIS A 236 -6.80 6.22 15.29
N HIS A 237 -7.94 6.95 15.37
CA HIS A 237 -8.38 7.54 16.62
C HIS A 237 -8.79 6.48 17.65
N THR A 238 -9.29 5.32 17.22
CA THR A 238 -9.55 4.18 18.11
C THR A 238 -8.24 3.68 18.73
N ASP A 239 -7.21 3.45 17.91
CA ASP A 239 -5.90 3.01 18.38
C ASP A 239 -5.28 4.03 19.35
N VAL A 240 -5.36 5.32 19.02
CA VAL A 240 -4.85 6.41 19.88
C VAL A 240 -5.59 6.47 21.22
N VAL A 241 -6.92 6.27 21.27
CA VAL A 241 -7.66 6.23 22.55
C VAL A 241 -7.22 5.05 23.39
N ILE A 242 -7.03 3.88 22.82
CA ILE A 242 -6.54 2.70 23.52
C ILE A 242 -5.15 2.98 24.11
N GLU A 243 -4.23 3.51 23.28
CA GLU A 243 -2.87 3.83 23.74
C GLU A 243 -2.85 4.87 24.86
N LEU A 244 -3.61 5.95 24.72
CA LEU A 244 -3.74 6.98 25.77
C LEU A 244 -4.35 6.41 27.06
N SER A 245 -5.33 5.52 26.96
CA SER A 245 -5.94 4.84 28.10
C SER A 245 -4.91 3.99 28.86
N ASP A 246 -4.14 3.19 28.13
CA ASP A 246 -3.09 2.35 28.74
C ASP A 246 -2.03 3.22 29.45
N GLN A 247 -1.61 4.30 28.83
CA GLN A 247 -0.63 5.22 29.41
C GLN A 247 -1.16 5.91 30.66
N CYS A 248 -2.43 6.33 30.67
CA CYS A 248 -3.08 6.89 31.85
C CYS A 248 -3.12 5.87 33.00
N LEU A 249 -3.51 4.61 32.72
CA LEU A 249 -3.54 3.54 33.71
C LEU A 249 -2.15 3.27 34.34
N TRP A 250 -1.11 3.22 33.49
CA TRP A 250 0.27 3.07 33.96
C TRP A 250 0.72 4.24 34.82
N ALA A 251 0.39 5.48 34.47
CA ALA A 251 0.72 6.67 35.27
C ALA A 251 0.03 6.63 36.64
N TYR A 252 -1.27 6.30 36.69
CA TYR A 252 -2.00 6.15 37.98
C TYR A 252 -1.43 5.01 38.81
N HIS A 253 -1.11 3.87 38.21
CA HIS A 253 -0.49 2.76 38.91
C HIS A 253 0.87 3.15 39.53
N GLY A 254 1.70 3.84 38.74
CA GLY A 254 2.99 4.33 39.20
C GLY A 254 2.88 5.33 40.36
N ALA A 255 1.94 6.28 40.28
CA ALA A 255 1.67 7.24 41.34
C ALA A 255 1.18 6.54 42.62
N ALA A 256 0.22 5.62 42.51
CA ALA A 256 -0.29 4.85 43.63
C ALA A 256 0.80 3.99 44.31
N GLN A 257 1.69 3.37 43.54
CA GLN A 257 2.85 2.64 44.09
C GLN A 257 3.82 3.56 44.85
N GLN A 258 4.06 4.76 44.32
CA GLN A 258 4.92 5.74 44.97
C GLN A 258 4.31 6.23 46.28
N GLU A 259 3.02 6.59 46.29
CA GLU A 259 2.29 6.97 47.51
C GLU A 259 2.31 5.86 48.58
N LEU A 260 2.12 4.60 48.14
CA LEU A 260 2.19 3.45 49.05
C LEU A 260 3.59 3.27 49.68
N LYS A 261 4.66 3.50 48.88
CA LYS A 261 6.04 3.48 49.39
C LYS A 261 6.26 4.58 50.42
N GLU A 262 5.82 5.80 50.15
CA GLU A 262 5.95 6.95 51.05
C GLU A 262 5.15 6.73 52.32
N TRP A 263 3.92 6.21 52.23
CA TRP A 263 3.12 5.85 53.38
C TRP A 263 3.80 4.77 54.24
N ARG A 264 4.40 3.73 53.66
CA ARG A 264 5.14 2.68 54.38
C ARG A 264 6.44 3.20 55.00
N ALA A 265 7.08 4.20 54.41
CA ALA A 265 8.31 4.80 54.92
C ALA A 265 8.08 5.87 55.98
N ALA A 266 6.85 6.40 56.07
CA ALA A 266 6.50 7.38 57.09
C ALA A 266 6.64 6.75 58.48
N PRO A 267 7.44 7.33 59.42
CA PRO A 267 7.59 6.80 60.75
C PRO A 267 6.22 6.80 61.45
N ASN A 268 5.87 5.66 62.02
CA ASN A 268 4.64 5.48 62.80
C ASN A 268 4.67 6.41 64.04
N MET A 269 4.29 7.67 63.88
CA MET A 269 4.19 8.64 64.99
C MET A 269 3.06 8.29 66.01
N ALA A 270 2.30 7.26 65.76
CA ALA A 270 1.18 6.86 66.58
C ALA A 270 1.59 5.91 67.75
N MET A 271 2.84 5.44 67.85
CA MET A 271 3.26 4.49 68.89
C MET A 271 4.10 5.07 70.04
N THR A 272 4.41 6.36 70.01
CA THR A 272 5.25 6.98 71.04
C THR A 272 4.47 7.72 72.13
N SER A 273 3.15 7.67 72.17
CA SER A 273 2.33 8.42 73.13
C SER A 273 1.68 7.56 74.22
N PHE A 274 2.01 6.27 74.35
CA PHE A 274 1.36 5.39 75.36
C PHE A 274 2.26 4.80 76.41
N THR A 275 3.46 5.32 76.67
CA THR A 275 4.37 4.80 77.66
C THR A 275 4.92 5.88 78.61
N LEU A 276 4.07 6.76 79.15
CA LEU A 276 4.46 7.58 80.27
C LEU A 276 3.22 8.13 81.05
N VAL A 277 2.39 7.26 81.63
CA VAL A 277 1.60 7.58 82.81
C VAL A 277 1.44 6.27 83.58
N GLY A 278 2.34 6.05 84.61
CA GLY A 278 2.27 4.88 85.45
C GLY A 278 3.48 4.79 86.35
N SER A 279 3.64 5.76 87.24
CA SER A 279 4.31 5.59 88.58
C SER A 279 3.95 6.72 89.50
#